data_6c5392f1e1bd6070d9d1d269eb5e2009
#
_entry.id   6c5392f1e1bd6070d9d1d269eb5e2009
#
_cell.length_a   1.000
_cell.length_b   1.000
_cell.length_c   1.000
_cell.angle_alpha   90.00
_cell.angle_beta   90.00
_cell.angle_gamma   90.00
#
_symmetry.space_group_name_H-M   'P 1'
#
loop_
_entity.id
_entity.type
_entity.pdbx_description
1 polymer ?
#
loop_
_entity_poly.entity_id
_entity_poly.type
_entity_poly.pdbx_seq_one_letter_code
_entity_poly.pdbx_strand_id
1 'polypeptide(L)'
;MPKPLRLAEQYLIRAEAYCQKGNFAKASSDLSTLGQARYVNGGSISVNAGNWLQTISDERVRELYMEGFRLHDLKRWGQGFQRTPQSQTQSEGSSMKVEAGNPLFVWPIPNHELVSPGSQIQPNESNR
;
A
#
# COMPACT_ATOMS: atom_id res chain seq x y z
N MET A 1 -4.22 -21.85 -7.48
CA MET A 1 -4.20 -20.94 -8.65
C MET A 1 -4.36 -19.52 -8.14
N PRO A 2 -3.45 -18.59 -8.42
CA PRO A 2 -3.58 -17.21 -7.99
C PRO A 2 -4.82 -16.56 -8.64
N LYS A 3 -5.56 -15.78 -7.86
CA LYS A 3 -6.73 -15.03 -8.33
C LYS A 3 -6.34 -13.55 -8.43
N PRO A 4 -5.98 -13.06 -9.62
CA PRO A 4 -5.48 -11.70 -9.79
C PRO A 4 -6.53 -10.61 -9.53
N LEU A 5 -7.81 -10.97 -9.59
CA LEU A 5 -8.93 -10.05 -9.32
C LEU A 5 -9.86 -10.69 -8.29
N ARG A 6 -10.15 -9.95 -7.22
CA ARG A 6 -11.04 -10.39 -6.14
C ARG A 6 -12.10 -9.34 -5.83
N LEU A 7 -13.32 -9.80 -5.51
CA LEU A 7 -14.43 -8.93 -5.14
C LEU A 7 -14.08 -8.04 -3.92
N ALA A 8 -13.34 -8.58 -2.96
CA ALA A 8 -12.90 -7.83 -1.78
C ALA A 8 -12.08 -6.58 -2.14
N GLU A 9 -11.18 -6.68 -3.13
CA GLU A 9 -10.44 -5.53 -3.63
C GLU A 9 -11.37 -4.48 -4.24
N GLN A 10 -12.41 -4.88 -4.96
CA GLN A 10 -13.37 -3.95 -5.56
C GLN A 10 -14.14 -3.16 -4.49
N TYR A 11 -14.50 -3.78 -3.36
CA TYR A 11 -15.07 -3.06 -2.22
C TYR A 11 -14.11 -2.02 -1.67
N LEU A 12 -12.83 -2.37 -1.51
CA LEU A 12 -11.80 -1.44 -1.01
C LEU A 12 -11.55 -0.27 -1.98
N ILE A 13 -11.47 -0.54 -3.28
CA ILE A 13 -11.34 0.50 -4.32
C ILE A 13 -12.54 1.43 -4.30
N ARG A 14 -13.75 0.89 -4.23
CA ARG A 14 -14.98 1.68 -4.24
C ARG A 14 -15.13 2.50 -2.96
N ALA A 15 -14.80 1.93 -1.81
CA ALA A 15 -14.78 2.65 -0.52
C ALA A 15 -13.81 3.83 -0.57
N GLU A 16 -12.61 3.64 -1.10
CA GLU A 16 -11.65 4.72 -1.28
C GLU A 16 -12.18 5.82 -2.21
N ALA A 17 -12.77 5.44 -3.34
CA ALA A 17 -13.37 6.40 -4.27
C ALA A 17 -14.51 7.20 -3.62
N TYR A 18 -15.31 6.58 -2.76
CA TYR A 18 -16.32 7.28 -1.99
C TYR A 18 -15.72 8.25 -0.97
N CYS A 19 -14.64 7.88 -0.29
CA CYS A 19 -13.93 8.77 0.63
C CYS A 19 -13.35 9.99 -0.11
N GLN A 20 -12.75 9.80 -1.26
CA GLN A 20 -12.22 10.88 -2.10
C GLN A 20 -13.31 11.87 -2.54
N LYS A 21 -14.54 11.39 -2.69
CA LYS A 21 -15.73 12.23 -2.99
C LYS A 21 -16.44 12.76 -1.75
N GLY A 22 -15.90 12.56 -0.54
CA GLY A 22 -16.52 12.97 0.72
C GLY A 22 -17.75 12.14 1.13
N ASN A 23 -18.05 11.03 0.46
CA ASN A 23 -19.19 10.17 0.78
C ASN A 23 -18.82 9.06 1.77
N PHE A 24 -18.52 9.45 3.00
CA PHE A 24 -18.05 8.55 4.05
C PHE A 24 -19.09 7.50 4.48
N ALA A 25 -20.38 7.81 4.33
CA ALA A 25 -21.45 6.85 4.65
C ALA A 25 -21.41 5.62 3.72
N LYS A 26 -21.30 5.84 2.40
CA LYS A 26 -21.16 4.73 1.44
C LYS A 26 -19.85 3.99 1.60
N ALA A 27 -18.75 4.70 1.87
CA ALA A 27 -17.47 4.06 2.16
C ALA A 27 -17.55 3.15 3.39
N SER A 28 -18.13 3.62 4.48
CA SER A 28 -18.36 2.84 5.71
C SER A 28 -19.23 1.60 5.45
N SER A 29 -20.25 1.72 4.60
CA SER A 29 -21.10 0.59 4.21
C SER A 29 -20.30 -0.50 3.47
N ASP A 30 -19.47 -0.12 2.50
CA ASP A 30 -18.63 -1.06 1.75
C ASP A 30 -17.61 -1.75 2.67
N LEU A 31 -16.93 -0.98 3.51
CA LEU A 31 -15.96 -1.52 4.47
C LEU A 31 -16.63 -2.43 5.50
N SER A 32 -17.82 -2.08 5.97
CA SER A 32 -18.59 -2.93 6.89
C SER A 32 -19.05 -4.22 6.24
N THR A 33 -19.42 -4.20 4.96
CA THR A 33 -19.76 -5.41 4.20
C THR A 33 -18.56 -6.37 4.15
N LEU A 34 -17.36 -5.83 3.90
CA LEU A 34 -16.13 -6.61 3.94
C LEU A 34 -15.83 -7.11 5.36
N GLY A 35 -15.93 -6.23 6.36
CA GLY A 35 -15.69 -6.56 7.76
C GLY A 35 -16.60 -7.67 8.27
N GLN A 36 -17.89 -7.64 7.93
CA GLN A 36 -18.84 -8.71 8.28
C GLN A 36 -18.45 -10.08 7.71
N ALA A 37 -17.83 -10.09 6.53
CA ALA A 37 -17.37 -11.32 5.90
C ALA A 37 -16.01 -11.83 6.44
N ARG A 38 -15.25 -11.01 7.18
CA ARG A 38 -13.88 -11.31 7.60
C ARG A 38 -13.70 -11.41 9.11
N TYR A 39 -14.43 -10.62 9.89
CA TYR A 39 -14.27 -10.58 11.34
C TYR A 39 -15.29 -11.47 12.05
N VAL A 40 -14.82 -12.24 13.02
CA VAL A 40 -15.62 -13.23 13.75
C VAL A 40 -16.87 -12.60 14.42
N ASN A 41 -16.76 -11.36 14.87
CA ASN A 41 -17.84 -10.64 15.55
C ASN A 41 -18.56 -9.62 14.64
N GLY A 42 -18.47 -9.77 13.34
CA GLY A 42 -19.10 -8.89 12.36
C GLY A 42 -18.63 -7.44 12.50
N GLY A 43 -17.49 -7.10 11.90
CA GLY A 43 -16.89 -5.77 12.05
C GLY A 43 -17.68 -4.69 11.34
N SER A 44 -18.28 -3.75 12.10
CA SER A 44 -18.73 -2.48 11.55
C SER A 44 -17.53 -1.54 11.47
N ILE A 45 -17.22 -1.04 10.27
CA ILE A 45 -16.11 -0.13 10.03
C ILE A 45 -16.67 1.23 9.62
N SER A 46 -16.35 2.25 10.42
CA SER A 46 -16.78 3.63 10.15
C SER A 46 -15.59 4.50 9.77
N VAL A 47 -15.76 5.30 8.72
CA VAL A 47 -14.76 6.26 8.25
C VAL A 47 -15.32 7.68 8.19
N ASN A 48 -14.43 8.65 8.36
CA ASN A 48 -14.70 10.07 8.25
C ASN A 48 -13.50 10.79 7.60
N ALA A 49 -13.59 12.11 7.46
CA ALA A 49 -12.52 12.92 6.82
C ALA A 49 -11.14 12.78 7.51
N GLY A 50 -11.11 12.51 8.80
CA GLY A 50 -9.86 12.43 9.57
C GLY A 50 -9.20 11.05 9.61
N ASN A 51 -9.95 9.96 9.36
CA ASN A 51 -9.43 8.60 9.54
C ASN A 51 -9.49 7.70 8.31
N TRP A 52 -10.16 8.11 7.24
CA TRP A 52 -10.46 7.22 6.12
C TRP A 52 -9.22 6.61 5.46
N LEU A 53 -8.17 7.41 5.28
CA LEU A 53 -6.97 6.94 4.58
C LEU A 53 -6.24 5.86 5.39
N GLN A 54 -6.09 6.08 6.70
CA GLN A 54 -5.47 5.09 7.57
C GLN A 54 -6.33 3.82 7.65
N THR A 55 -7.64 3.97 7.82
CA THR A 55 -8.56 2.82 7.89
C THR A 55 -8.51 1.98 6.61
N ILE A 56 -8.60 2.62 5.43
CA ILE A 56 -8.51 1.89 4.15
C ILE A 56 -7.12 1.27 3.96
N SER A 57 -6.06 1.98 4.33
CA SER A 57 -4.70 1.46 4.28
C SER A 57 -4.56 0.17 5.11
N ASP A 58 -5.10 0.16 6.32
CA ASP A 58 -5.05 -1.00 7.21
C ASP A 58 -5.88 -2.17 6.69
N GLU A 59 -7.09 -1.89 6.20
CA GLU A 59 -7.94 -2.94 5.60
C GLU A 59 -7.32 -3.53 4.33
N ARG A 60 -6.69 -2.71 3.49
CA ARG A 60 -5.97 -3.21 2.31
C ARG A 60 -4.76 -4.07 2.68
N VAL A 61 -4.03 -3.72 3.74
CA VAL A 61 -2.92 -4.56 4.24
C VAL A 61 -3.43 -5.91 4.73
N ARG A 62 -4.55 -5.94 5.48
CA ARG A 62 -5.13 -7.19 5.98
C ARG A 62 -5.68 -8.08 4.88
N GLU A 63 -6.44 -7.50 3.96
CA GLU A 63 -7.14 -8.24 2.91
C GLU A 63 -6.23 -8.68 1.77
N LEU A 64 -5.24 -7.84 1.40
CA LEU A 64 -4.38 -8.04 0.23
C LEU A 64 -2.94 -8.40 0.63
N TYR A 65 -2.77 -9.00 1.81
CA TYR A 65 -1.46 -9.40 2.32
C TYR A 65 -0.76 -10.36 1.35
N MET A 66 0.51 -10.09 1.05
CA MET A 66 1.35 -10.86 0.12
C MET A 66 0.88 -10.86 -1.35
N GLU A 67 -0.04 -9.99 -1.74
CA GLU A 67 -0.53 -9.90 -3.13
C GLU A 67 0.16 -8.79 -3.96
N GLY A 68 1.20 -8.15 -3.41
CA GLY A 68 2.05 -7.19 -4.15
C GLY A 68 1.52 -5.75 -4.19
N PHE A 69 0.36 -5.45 -3.60
CA PHE A 69 -0.27 -4.11 -3.68
C PHE A 69 0.38 -3.04 -2.81
N ARG A 70 1.01 -3.42 -1.69
CA ARG A 70 1.43 -2.47 -0.64
C ARG A 70 2.35 -1.37 -1.14
N LEU A 71 3.35 -1.70 -1.95
CA LEU A 71 4.29 -0.71 -2.49
C LEU A 71 3.57 0.34 -3.34
N HIS A 72 2.66 -0.09 -4.19
CA HIS A 72 1.87 0.79 -5.06
C HIS A 72 0.94 1.69 -4.25
N ASP A 73 0.31 1.15 -3.21
CA ASP A 73 -0.56 1.90 -2.32
C ASP A 73 0.21 3.00 -1.58
N LEU A 74 1.37 2.68 -1.00
CA LEU A 74 2.21 3.66 -0.31
C LEU A 74 2.66 4.78 -1.26
N LYS A 75 3.08 4.44 -2.48
CA LYS A 75 3.49 5.43 -3.49
C LYS A 75 2.36 6.38 -3.86
N ARG A 76 1.18 5.84 -4.21
CA ARG A 76 0.06 6.67 -4.67
C ARG A 76 -0.55 7.53 -3.56
N TRP A 77 -0.42 7.12 -2.29
CA TRP A 77 -0.85 7.91 -1.13
C TRP A 77 0.24 8.84 -0.59
N GLY A 78 1.46 8.78 -1.12
CA GLY A 78 2.59 9.55 -0.62
C GLY A 78 2.94 9.18 0.82
N GLN A 79 2.82 7.91 1.20
CA GLN A 79 3.10 7.42 2.53
C GLN A 79 4.41 6.64 2.59
N GLY A 80 5.11 6.77 3.71
CA GLY A 80 6.19 5.89 4.10
C GLY A 80 5.69 4.67 4.87
N PHE A 81 6.61 3.90 5.43
CA PHE A 81 6.29 2.83 6.35
C PHE A 81 7.34 2.71 7.46
N GLN A 82 6.93 2.13 8.57
CA GLN A 82 7.82 1.69 9.64
C GLN A 82 7.46 0.26 10.02
N ARG A 83 8.47 -0.59 10.13
CA ARG A 83 8.34 -1.97 10.59
C ARG A 83 8.72 -2.07 12.05
N THR A 84 8.06 -2.97 12.77
CA THR A 84 8.48 -3.36 14.11
C THR A 84 9.43 -4.55 13.97
N PRO A 85 10.65 -4.51 14.52
CA PRO A 85 11.56 -5.65 14.50
C PRO A 85 10.92 -6.85 15.22
N GLN A 86 10.92 -8.00 14.56
CA GLN A 86 10.46 -9.25 15.19
C GLN A 86 11.59 -9.99 15.90
N SER A 87 12.83 -9.71 15.50
CA SER A 87 14.03 -10.23 16.17
C SER A 87 15.18 -9.24 15.99
N GLN A 88 16.21 -9.36 16.85
CA GLN A 88 17.38 -8.50 16.77
C GLN A 88 18.13 -8.65 15.43
N THR A 89 18.16 -9.84 14.85
CA THR A 89 18.79 -10.13 13.56
C THR A 89 18.04 -9.55 12.36
N GLN A 90 16.73 -9.27 12.49
CA GLN A 90 15.93 -8.67 11.41
C GLN A 90 16.10 -7.15 11.31
N SER A 91 16.68 -6.51 12.32
CA SER A 91 16.95 -5.07 12.29
C SER A 91 18.31 -4.75 11.65
N GLU A 92 19.21 -5.71 11.56
CA GLU A 92 20.55 -5.51 10.98
C GLU A 92 20.49 -5.54 9.46
N GLY A 93 20.94 -4.45 8.83
CA GLY A 93 21.05 -4.34 7.36
C GLY A 93 19.73 -4.17 6.60
N SER A 94 18.60 -4.00 7.27
CA SER A 94 17.32 -3.74 6.61
C SER A 94 16.78 -2.34 6.94
N SER A 95 16.16 -1.69 5.95
CA SER A 95 15.45 -0.43 6.16
C SER A 95 14.17 -0.70 6.95
N MET A 96 14.21 -0.44 8.25
CA MET A 96 13.04 -0.58 9.14
C MET A 96 12.05 0.55 8.96
N LYS A 97 12.51 1.71 8.47
CA LYS A 97 11.71 2.89 8.21
C LYS A 97 12.07 3.44 6.84
N VAL A 98 11.05 3.73 6.03
CA VAL A 98 11.20 4.43 4.76
C VAL A 98 10.21 5.59 4.77
N GLU A 99 10.73 6.80 4.67
CA GLU A 99 9.91 8.01 4.65
C GLU A 99 9.15 8.16 3.33
N ALA A 100 8.04 8.91 3.38
CA ALA A 100 7.30 9.28 2.18
C ALA A 100 8.22 9.99 1.17
N GLY A 101 8.09 9.65 -0.11
CA GLY A 101 8.91 10.26 -1.17
C GLY A 101 10.36 9.76 -1.22
N ASN A 102 10.74 8.77 -0.41
CA ASN A 102 12.08 8.22 -0.46
C ASN A 102 12.39 7.62 -1.85
N PRO A 103 13.58 7.89 -2.44
CA PRO A 103 13.99 7.32 -3.72
C PRO A 103 13.88 5.80 -3.81
N LEU A 104 14.00 5.08 -2.69
CA LEU A 104 13.84 3.61 -2.63
C LEU A 104 12.45 3.11 -3.06
N PHE A 105 11.45 3.99 -3.16
CA PHE A 105 10.15 3.64 -3.76
C PHE A 105 10.19 3.51 -5.29
N VAL A 106 11.29 3.90 -5.91
CA VAL A 106 11.52 3.74 -7.35
C VAL A 106 12.66 2.75 -7.55
N TRP A 107 12.46 1.77 -8.42
CA TRP A 107 13.52 0.82 -8.74
C TRP A 107 14.70 1.53 -9.40
N PRO A 108 15.96 1.21 -9.00
CA PRO A 108 17.12 1.73 -9.71
C PRO A 108 17.16 1.19 -11.15
N ILE A 109 17.66 2.02 -12.04
CA ILE A 109 17.90 1.57 -13.42
C ILE A 109 19.06 0.55 -13.37
N PRO A 110 18.91 -0.62 -14.00
CA PRO A 110 19.97 -1.63 -13.99
C PRO A 110 21.29 -1.07 -14.53
N ASN A 111 22.38 -1.37 -13.86
CA ASN A 111 23.68 -0.80 -14.21
C ASN A 111 24.12 -1.12 -15.66
N HIS A 112 23.77 -2.29 -16.18
CA HIS A 112 24.08 -2.65 -17.56
C HIS A 112 23.41 -1.73 -18.59
N GLU A 113 22.25 -1.16 -18.29
CA GLU A 113 21.59 -0.17 -19.14
C GLU A 113 22.32 1.18 -19.12
N LEU A 114 22.84 1.57 -17.94
CA LEU A 114 23.54 2.84 -17.77
C LEU A 114 24.90 2.85 -18.46
N VAL A 115 25.62 1.72 -18.47
CA VAL A 115 26.99 1.60 -19.00
C VAL A 115 27.05 1.05 -20.42
N SER A 116 25.91 0.71 -21.05
CA SER A 116 25.87 0.21 -22.40
C SER A 116 26.46 1.21 -23.39
N PRO A 117 27.27 0.77 -24.38
CA PRO A 117 27.84 1.67 -25.39
C PRO A 117 26.74 2.46 -26.10
N GLY A 118 26.87 3.80 -26.11
CA GLY A 118 25.89 4.70 -26.71
C GLY A 118 24.65 4.96 -25.87
N SER A 119 24.57 4.46 -24.64
CA SER A 119 23.44 4.74 -23.75
C SER A 119 23.35 6.26 -23.44
N GLN A 120 22.16 6.80 -23.58
CA GLN A 120 21.82 8.16 -23.15
C GLN A 120 20.96 8.16 -21.88
N ILE A 121 20.79 6.99 -21.27
CA ILE A 121 20.00 6.81 -20.04
C ILE A 121 20.77 7.42 -18.87
N GLN A 122 20.13 8.31 -18.13
CA GLN A 122 20.69 8.87 -16.91
C GLN A 122 20.23 8.09 -15.68
N PRO A 123 21.09 7.92 -14.66
CA PRO A 123 20.70 7.28 -13.41
C PRO A 123 19.56 8.05 -12.76
N ASN A 124 18.61 7.34 -12.18
CA ASN A 124 17.57 7.94 -11.35
C ASN A 124 18.06 8.14 -9.89
N GLU A 125 17.23 8.73 -9.05
CA GLU A 125 17.61 9.03 -7.66
C GLU A 125 17.95 7.78 -6.84
N SER A 126 17.37 6.62 -7.16
CA SER A 126 17.66 5.36 -6.47
C SER A 126 18.97 4.68 -6.91
N ASN A 127 19.64 5.20 -7.93
CA ASN A 127 20.97 4.75 -8.34
C ASN A 127 22.13 5.44 -7.58
N ARG A 128 21.80 6.43 -6.73
CA ARG A 128 22.78 7.27 -5.99
C ARG A 128 23.07 6.72 -4.62
#